data_4b182d417d4bbc8c01a0269bbe965c8a
#
_entry.id   4b182d417d4bbc8c01a0269bbe965c8a
#
_cell.length_a   1.000
_cell.length_b   1.000
_cell.length_c   1.000
_cell.angle_alpha   90.00
_cell.angle_beta   90.00
_cell.angle_gamma   90.00
#
_symmetry.space_group_name_H-M   'P 1'
#
loop_
_entity.id
_entity.type
_entity.pdbx_description
1 polymer ?
#
loop_
_entity_poly.entity_id
_entity_poly.type
_entity_poly.pdbx_seq_one_letter_code
_entity_poly.pdbx_strand_id
1 'polypeptide(L)' 'MLSPAALRVFPYAVEAKNQERVNLWKALAQAEANAGGLVPLVVLARNRTKPVAVVDWQAFLWLCAQARGTTPKGEA' A
#
# COMPACT_ATOMS: atom_id res chain seq x y z
N MET A 1 14.77 -0.20 -1.65
CA MET A 1 14.35 0.50 -2.86
C MET A 1 13.99 -0.48 -3.96
N LEU A 2 12.92 -0.22 -4.67
CA LEU A 2 12.47 -1.11 -5.73
C LEU A 2 13.20 -0.82 -7.04
N SER A 3 13.45 -1.85 -7.80
CA SER A 3 14.04 -1.70 -9.12
C SER A 3 13.00 -1.10 -10.07
N PRO A 4 13.41 -0.54 -11.20
CA PRO A 4 12.45 -0.02 -12.16
C PRO A 4 11.44 -1.06 -12.64
N ALA A 5 11.87 -2.29 -12.80
CA ALA A 5 10.95 -3.34 -13.21
C ALA A 5 9.92 -3.62 -12.11
N ALA A 6 10.36 -3.63 -10.86
CA ALA A 6 9.44 -3.87 -9.75
C ALA A 6 8.43 -2.73 -9.61
N LEU A 7 8.85 -1.50 -9.88
CA LEU A 7 7.94 -0.36 -9.79
C LEU A 7 6.84 -0.43 -10.83
N ARG A 8 7.10 -1.06 -11.98
CA ARG A 8 6.07 -1.18 -12.99
C ARG A 8 4.96 -2.13 -12.56
N VAL A 9 5.29 -3.18 -11.82
CA VAL A 9 4.28 -4.14 -11.37
C VAL A 9 3.80 -3.84 -9.97
N PHE A 10 4.54 -3.04 -9.22
CA PHE A 10 4.17 -2.69 -7.85
C PHE A 10 4.36 -1.19 -7.66
N PRO A 11 3.43 -0.39 -8.18
CA PRO A 11 3.58 1.07 -8.18
C PRO A 11 3.22 1.73 -6.85
N TYR A 12 3.63 1.14 -5.75
CA TYR A 12 3.30 1.65 -4.43
C TYR A 12 4.52 2.20 -3.74
N ALA A 13 4.35 3.36 -3.12
CA ALA A 13 5.37 3.91 -2.24
C ALA A 13 5.01 3.45 -0.84
N VAL A 14 5.83 2.56 -0.28
CA VAL A 14 5.51 1.92 0.99
C VAL A 14 6.15 2.69 2.13
N GLU A 15 5.32 3.01 3.14
CA GLU A 15 5.77 3.63 4.36
C GLU A 15 5.48 2.66 5.48
N ALA A 16 6.49 2.18 6.18
CA ALA A 16 6.30 1.19 7.24
C ALA A 16 6.32 1.86 8.59
N LYS A 17 5.35 1.53 9.43
CA LYS A 17 5.26 2.04 10.79
C LYS A 17 5.15 0.87 11.75
N ASN A 18 6.04 0.85 12.74
CA ASN A 18 6.02 -0.20 13.75
C ASN A 18 5.88 0.45 15.11
N GLN A 19 4.67 0.82 15.45
CA GLN A 19 4.38 1.55 16.66
C GLN A 19 3.12 1.01 17.29
N GLU A 20 3.03 1.11 18.61
CA GLU A 20 1.83 0.70 19.31
C GLU A 20 0.66 1.64 19.04
N ARG A 21 0.96 2.90 18.82
CA ARG A 21 -0.05 3.90 18.48
C ARG A 21 0.37 4.63 17.23
N VAL A 22 -0.55 4.77 16.31
CA VAL A 22 -0.27 5.44 15.04
C VAL A 22 -1.41 6.39 14.75
N ASN A 23 -1.06 7.63 14.43
CA ASN A 23 -2.03 8.55 13.88
C ASN A 23 -2.13 8.21 12.40
N LEU A 24 -3.17 7.50 12.05
CA LEU A 24 -3.30 6.94 10.72
C LEU A 24 -3.41 8.00 9.63
N TRP A 25 -4.19 9.04 9.90
CA TRP A 25 -4.37 10.09 8.91
C TRP A 25 -3.08 10.85 8.65
N LYS A 26 -2.31 11.06 9.71
CA LYS A 26 -1.02 11.72 9.56
C LYS A 26 -0.04 10.82 8.80
N ALA A 27 -0.06 9.53 9.07
CA ALA A 27 0.82 8.59 8.39
C ALA A 27 0.50 8.55 6.90
N LEU A 28 -0.79 8.54 6.55
CA LEU A 28 -1.18 8.55 5.14
C LEU A 28 -0.78 9.84 4.46
N ALA A 29 -0.95 10.98 5.13
CA ALA A 29 -0.56 12.25 4.56
C ALA A 29 0.94 12.29 4.31
N GLN A 30 1.72 11.74 5.22
CA GLN A 30 3.16 11.69 5.10
C GLN A 30 3.57 10.79 3.93
N ALA A 31 2.93 9.62 3.82
CA ALA A 31 3.20 8.71 2.72
C ALA A 31 2.86 9.37 1.39
N GLU A 32 1.77 10.12 1.36
CA GLU A 32 1.35 10.82 0.15
C GLU A 32 2.37 11.86 -0.26
N ALA A 33 2.88 12.61 0.71
CA ALA A 33 3.87 13.65 0.44
C ALA A 33 5.16 13.05 -0.11
N ASN A 34 5.48 11.83 0.29
CA ASN A 34 6.73 11.19 -0.11
C ASN A 34 6.58 10.22 -1.27
N ALA A 35 5.39 10.10 -1.82
CA ALA A 35 5.13 9.04 -2.80
C ALA A 35 5.74 9.31 -4.17
N GLY A 36 5.94 10.57 -4.51
CA GLY A 36 6.60 10.88 -5.78
C GLY A 36 5.88 10.35 -6.99
N GLY A 37 4.56 10.40 -7.01
CA GLY A 37 3.77 9.93 -8.13
C GLY A 37 3.35 8.47 -8.02
N LEU A 38 3.86 7.77 -7.03
CA LEU A 38 3.44 6.38 -6.79
C LEU A 38 2.25 6.37 -5.85
N VAL A 39 1.60 5.22 -5.74
CA VAL A 39 0.45 5.08 -4.86
C VAL A 39 0.94 4.97 -3.43
N PRO A 40 0.52 5.87 -2.54
CA PRO A 40 0.95 5.79 -1.14
C PRO A 40 0.34 4.58 -0.45
N LEU A 41 1.16 3.87 0.29
CA LEU A 41 0.74 2.67 1.00
C LEU A 41 1.42 2.65 2.36
N VAL A 42 0.64 2.57 3.41
CA VAL A 42 1.17 2.50 4.76
C VAL A 42 1.03 1.09 5.27
N VAL A 43 2.13 0.51 5.73
CA VAL A 43 2.09 -0.81 6.35
C VAL A 43 2.24 -0.60 7.84
N LEU A 44 1.22 -1.02 8.58
CA LEU A 44 1.21 -0.89 10.03
C LEU A 44 1.54 -2.23 10.66
N ALA A 45 2.45 -2.21 11.59
CA ALA A 45 2.81 -3.41 12.34
C ALA A 45 2.93 -3.06 13.79
N ARG A 46 2.62 -4.01 14.64
CA ARG A 46 2.89 -3.87 16.06
C ARG A 46 2.99 -5.27 16.64
N ASN A 47 3.42 -5.32 17.90
CA ASN A 47 3.70 -6.61 18.54
C ASN A 47 2.50 -7.53 18.50
N ARG A 48 2.75 -8.76 18.12
CA ARG A 48 1.77 -9.85 18.21
C ARG A 48 0.55 -9.66 17.31
N THR A 49 0.66 -8.83 16.30
CA THR A 49 -0.42 -8.70 15.34
C THR A 49 0.15 -8.85 13.95
N LYS A 50 -0.69 -9.28 13.04
CA LYS A 50 -0.29 -9.34 11.64
C LYS A 50 -0.16 -7.93 11.10
N PRO A 51 0.82 -7.67 10.27
CA PRO A 51 0.89 -6.38 9.60
C PRO A 51 -0.33 -6.17 8.73
N VAL A 52 -0.76 -4.93 8.63
CA VAL A 52 -1.88 -4.59 7.76
C VAL A 52 -1.45 -3.47 6.83
N ALA A 53 -2.08 -3.40 5.67
CA ALA A 53 -1.80 -2.36 4.70
C ALA A 53 -2.95 -1.39 4.65
N VAL A 54 -2.63 -0.11 4.54
CA VAL A 54 -3.63 0.95 4.47
C VAL A 54 -3.39 1.75 3.20
N VAL A 55 -4.42 1.86 2.37
CA VAL A 55 -4.37 2.68 1.17
C VAL A 55 -5.64 3.51 1.14
N ASP A 56 -5.65 4.58 0.35
CA ASP A 56 -6.88 5.33 0.24
C ASP A 56 -7.90 4.54 -0.57
N TRP A 57 -9.16 4.93 -0.45
CA TRP A 57 -10.26 4.18 -1.04
C TRP A 57 -10.17 4.11 -2.57
N GLN A 58 -9.80 5.22 -3.20
CA GLN A 58 -9.69 5.24 -4.65
C GLN A 58 -8.57 4.31 -5.13
N ALA A 59 -7.45 4.31 -4.43
CA ALA A 59 -6.33 3.44 -4.77
C ALA A 59 -6.72 1.98 -4.62
N PHE A 60 -7.51 1.68 -3.58
CA PHE A 60 -7.98 0.32 -3.38
C PHE A 60 -8.88 -0.13 -4.51
N LEU A 61 -9.79 0.74 -4.95
CA LEU A 61 -10.67 0.41 -6.05
C LEU A 61 -9.88 0.18 -7.34
N TRP A 62 -8.88 1.01 -7.57
CA TRP A 62 -8.03 0.84 -8.74
C TRP A 62 -7.32 -0.51 -8.68
N LEU A 63 -6.80 -0.87 -7.51
CA LEU A 63 -6.13 -2.13 -7.33
C LEU A 63 -7.05 -3.31 -7.61
N CYS A 64 -8.29 -3.22 -7.14
CA CYS A 64 -9.27 -4.26 -7.40
C CYS A 64 -9.54 -4.42 -8.89
N ALA A 65 -9.60 -3.31 -9.62
CA ALA A 65 -9.82 -3.36 -11.05
C ALA A 65 -8.64 -4.01 -11.77
N GLN A 66 -7.42 -3.70 -11.33
CA GLN A 66 -6.23 -4.29 -11.91
C GLN A 66 -6.17 -5.80 -11.63
N ALA A 67 -6.51 -6.17 -10.41
CA ALA A 67 -6.48 -7.58 -10.04
C ALA A 67 -7.49 -8.37 -10.82
N ARG A 68 -8.64 -7.77 -11.10
CA ARG A 68 -9.67 -8.47 -11.86
C ARG A 68 -9.21 -8.75 -13.27
N GLY A 69 -8.46 -7.83 -13.85
CA GLY A 69 -7.93 -8.01 -15.19
C GLY A 69 -6.82 -9.05 -15.26
N THR A 70 -6.20 -9.38 -14.13
CA THR A 70 -5.08 -10.31 -14.11
C THR A 70 -5.32 -11.50 -13.21
N THR A 71 -6.50 -11.63 -12.64
CA THR A 71 -6.77 -12.69 -11.69
C THR A 71 -6.63 -14.06 -12.31
N PRO A 72 -5.93 -14.95 -11.68
CA PRO A 72 -5.83 -16.32 -12.16
C PRO A 72 -7.19 -16.96 -12.05
N LYS A 73 -7.47 -17.86 -12.95
CA LYS A 73 -8.65 -18.49 -12.89
C LYS A 73 -8.78 -19.33 -11.74
N GLY A 74 -9.86 -19.62 -11.32
CA GLY A 74 -10.08 -20.36 -10.13
C GLY A 74 -10.15 -19.48 -8.91
N GLU A 75 -9.80 -18.22 -9.05
CA GLU A 75 -9.93 -17.34 -7.96
C GLU A 75 -11.33 -16.97 -7.88
N ALA A 76 -11.91 -17.17 -6.86
CA ALA A 76 -13.34 -16.86 -6.76
C ALA A 76 -13.56 -15.41 -6.54
#